data_0aa9282fdad0fac7de5d3bd468f91ec5
#
_entry.id   0aa9282fdad0fac7de5d3bd468f91ec5
#
_cell.length_a   1.000
_cell.length_b   1.000
_cell.length_c   1.000
_cell.angle_alpha   90.00
_cell.angle_beta   90.00
_cell.angle_gamma   90.00
#
_symmetry.space_group_name_H-M   'P 1'
#
loop_
_entity.id
_entity.type
_entity.pdbx_description
1 polymer ?
#
loop_
_entity_poly.entity_id
_entity_poly.type
_entity_poly.pdbx_seq_one_letter_code
_entity_poly.pdbx_strand_id
1 'polypeptide(L)'
;MQATTNDAVHRRVIVVAPTGRDAALVADLLRKAGYESEVCPSVAEACAAIRIGAGAGIIAEEVFDPERVAELSDLLRDQPPWSNFPLILLTVAGEVTFHSQRRRAMREPLGNVLLLERPVRPETLISTVENALRSRCRQYQMRDQLQQFGQAQEALRKSEKLAVAGRLAASIAHEINNPLESVTNLLFLMRNADPASRADYLAQAEQELTRVTEITKHTLHFYREPARPGPVDVASVLESVLTLYHPKIASAGVHVQREIQPADPVLGASGELRQVFSNLVINAVDAMRHGGCLTVRIRNGRDPANDAIRGVRISIADSGMGIPNAMLHRIFEPFVTTKGETGTGLGLWVTAEIVHKLSGRIRVRSRTASRPNEPASQLPLKIRTVFSVFLPACPVEAPALIPPREFMAAATAN
;
A
#
# COMPACT_ATOMS: atom_id res chain seq x y z
N MET A 1 -4.71 -16.74 30.41
CA MET A 1 -3.92 -17.99 30.54
C MET A 1 -2.98 -18.25 29.35
N GLN A 2 -3.20 -17.71 28.15
CA GLN A 2 -2.26 -17.85 27.00
C GLN A 2 -1.01 -16.95 27.07
N ALA A 3 -1.04 -15.85 27.83
CA ALA A 3 0.10 -14.94 27.95
C ALA A 3 1.27 -15.52 28.78
N THR A 4 1.01 -16.40 29.72
CA THR A 4 2.02 -16.99 30.61
C THR A 4 2.87 -18.09 29.95
N THR A 5 2.31 -18.83 29.00
CA THR A 5 3.04 -19.91 28.29
C THR A 5 4.02 -19.36 27.26
N ASN A 6 3.67 -18.23 26.63
CA ASN A 6 4.53 -17.59 25.61
C ASN A 6 5.74 -16.89 26.25
N ASP A 7 5.61 -16.36 27.47
CA ASP A 7 6.70 -15.66 28.18
C ASP A 7 7.79 -16.63 28.66
N ALA A 8 7.42 -17.87 29.06
CA ALA A 8 8.34 -18.91 29.44
C ALA A 8 9.21 -19.38 28.26
N VAL A 9 8.61 -19.62 27.11
CA VAL A 9 9.33 -20.05 25.90
C VAL A 9 10.34 -18.98 25.44
N HIS A 10 10.00 -17.70 25.58
CA HIS A 10 10.87 -16.59 25.20
C HIS A 10 12.02 -16.32 26.18
N ARG A 11 12.00 -16.90 27.36
CA ARG A 11 13.09 -16.84 28.37
C ARG A 11 13.98 -18.07 28.37
N ARG A 12 13.66 -19.11 27.63
CA ARG A 12 14.43 -20.35 27.54
C ARG A 12 15.77 -20.10 26.89
N VAL A 13 16.84 -20.64 27.45
CA VAL A 13 18.21 -20.55 26.94
C VAL A 13 18.60 -21.88 26.28
N ILE A 14 18.97 -21.84 25.01
CA ILE A 14 19.46 -23.00 24.28
C ILE A 14 20.97 -23.17 24.49
N VAL A 15 21.40 -24.34 24.88
CA VAL A 15 22.82 -24.64 25.16
C VAL A 15 23.32 -25.74 24.23
N VAL A 16 24.39 -25.44 23.48
CA VAL A 16 25.06 -26.40 22.60
C VAL A 16 26.54 -26.51 22.99
N ALA A 17 26.91 -27.62 23.62
CA ALA A 17 28.31 -27.94 23.94
C ALA A 17 28.49 -29.45 23.83
N PRO A 18 29.07 -29.96 22.71
CA PRO A 18 29.07 -31.39 22.37
C PRO A 18 30.09 -32.18 23.10
N THR A 19 31.09 -31.56 23.77
CA THR A 19 32.19 -32.22 24.42
C THR A 19 32.15 -32.08 25.92
N GLY A 20 32.37 -33.18 26.62
CA GLY A 20 32.53 -33.21 28.07
C GLY A 20 31.27 -32.96 28.89
N ARG A 21 31.45 -32.37 30.09
CA ARG A 21 30.36 -32.02 31.03
C ARG A 21 29.93 -30.57 30.91
N ASP A 22 30.44 -29.81 29.95
CA ASP A 22 30.26 -28.33 29.89
C ASP A 22 28.78 -27.93 29.68
N ALA A 23 28.07 -28.62 28.81
CA ALA A 23 26.64 -28.37 28.61
C ALA A 23 25.81 -28.61 29.88
N ALA A 24 26.09 -29.71 30.59
CA ALA A 24 25.40 -30.01 31.84
C ALA A 24 25.75 -29.04 32.96
N LEU A 25 27.00 -28.60 33.05
CA LEU A 25 27.45 -27.60 34.02
C LEU A 25 26.80 -26.22 33.76
N VAL A 26 26.76 -25.78 32.51
CA VAL A 26 26.10 -24.54 32.12
C VAL A 26 24.57 -24.62 32.44
N ALA A 27 23.93 -25.71 32.07
CA ALA A 27 22.51 -25.91 32.35
C ALA A 27 22.20 -25.94 33.87
N ASP A 28 23.06 -26.56 34.67
CA ASP A 28 22.90 -26.59 36.13
C ASP A 28 23.11 -25.20 36.76
N LEU A 29 24.10 -24.45 36.29
CA LEU A 29 24.30 -23.05 36.70
C LEU A 29 23.11 -22.19 36.37
N LEU A 30 22.56 -22.25 35.16
CA LEU A 30 21.38 -21.51 34.73
C LEU A 30 20.16 -21.87 35.56
N ARG A 31 19.95 -23.15 35.83
CA ARG A 31 18.84 -23.64 36.66
C ARG A 31 18.93 -23.11 38.10
N LYS A 32 20.14 -23.11 38.70
CA LYS A 32 20.37 -22.55 40.04
C LYS A 32 20.12 -21.04 40.09
N ALA A 33 20.34 -20.35 38.98
CA ALA A 33 20.04 -18.92 38.83
C ALA A 33 18.56 -18.64 38.45
N GLY A 34 17.72 -19.68 38.31
CA GLY A 34 16.29 -19.52 38.02
C GLY A 34 15.97 -19.38 36.52
N TYR A 35 16.90 -19.73 35.63
CA TYR A 35 16.66 -19.72 34.18
C TYR A 35 16.36 -21.12 33.63
N GLU A 36 15.39 -21.21 32.76
CA GLU A 36 15.11 -22.43 32.01
C GLU A 36 16.13 -22.59 30.88
N SER A 37 16.68 -23.79 30.76
CA SER A 37 17.65 -24.11 29.70
C SER A 37 17.36 -25.46 29.07
N GLU A 38 17.60 -25.54 27.76
CA GLU A 38 17.50 -26.76 26.97
C GLU A 38 18.87 -27.06 26.35
N VAL A 39 19.38 -28.26 26.65
CA VAL A 39 20.66 -28.72 26.07
C VAL A 39 20.38 -29.45 24.76
N CYS A 40 20.93 -28.93 23.68
CA CYS A 40 20.83 -29.52 22.35
C CYS A 40 22.17 -30.21 22.00
N PRO A 41 22.16 -31.47 21.57
CA PRO A 41 23.36 -32.19 21.19
C PRO A 41 23.98 -31.71 19.89
N SER A 42 23.24 -30.98 19.05
CA SER A 42 23.69 -30.49 17.76
C SER A 42 23.18 -29.06 17.44
N VAL A 43 23.86 -28.41 16.49
CA VAL A 43 23.43 -27.10 15.98
C VAL A 43 22.07 -27.21 15.26
N ALA A 44 21.81 -28.27 14.54
CA ALA A 44 20.53 -28.53 13.86
C ALA A 44 19.36 -28.59 14.84
N GLU A 45 19.51 -29.27 15.97
CA GLU A 45 18.49 -29.32 17.03
C GLU A 45 18.32 -27.94 17.70
N ALA A 46 19.45 -27.23 17.93
CA ALA A 46 19.38 -25.87 18.44
C ALA A 46 18.62 -24.92 17.48
N CYS A 47 18.89 -25.03 16.18
CA CYS A 47 18.13 -24.26 15.17
C CYS A 47 16.64 -24.60 15.20
N ALA A 48 16.27 -25.87 15.36
CA ALA A 48 14.88 -26.28 15.51
C ALA A 48 14.25 -25.70 16.79
N ALA A 49 14.96 -25.76 17.93
CA ALA A 49 14.51 -25.19 19.20
C ALA A 49 14.36 -23.65 19.14
N ILE A 50 15.28 -22.93 18.47
CA ILE A 50 15.21 -21.48 18.26
C ILE A 50 13.98 -21.10 17.41
N ARG A 51 13.64 -21.89 16.37
CA ARG A 51 12.43 -21.67 15.55
C ARG A 51 11.14 -21.79 16.35
N ILE A 52 11.10 -22.71 17.32
CA ILE A 52 9.95 -22.85 18.24
C ILE A 52 9.86 -21.64 19.17
N GLY A 53 11.02 -21.09 19.60
CA GLY A 53 11.13 -19.92 20.44
C GLY A 53 12.22 -20.08 21.50
N ALA A 54 13.07 -19.09 21.62
CA ALA A 54 14.13 -19.03 22.63
C ALA A 54 14.50 -17.58 22.96
N GLY A 55 15.05 -17.38 24.14
CA GLY A 55 15.50 -16.08 24.63
C GLY A 55 16.96 -15.78 24.28
N ALA A 56 17.82 -16.79 24.34
CA ALA A 56 19.25 -16.69 24.01
C ALA A 56 19.80 -18.06 23.63
N GLY A 57 20.93 -18.07 22.89
CA GLY A 57 21.71 -19.29 22.61
C GLY A 57 23.09 -19.20 23.24
N ILE A 58 23.56 -20.30 23.83
CA ILE A 58 24.94 -20.48 24.29
C ILE A 58 25.55 -21.60 23.46
N ILE A 59 26.56 -21.29 22.69
CA ILE A 59 27.22 -22.27 21.81
C ILE A 59 28.71 -22.31 22.09
N ALA A 60 29.26 -23.51 22.23
CA ALA A 60 30.70 -23.71 22.36
C ALA A 60 31.36 -23.61 20.99
N GLU A 61 32.53 -22.95 20.93
CA GLU A 61 33.25 -22.71 19.67
C GLU A 61 33.61 -24.00 18.91
N GLU A 62 33.82 -25.11 19.63
CA GLU A 62 34.19 -26.41 19.08
C GLU A 62 33.10 -27.04 18.19
N VAL A 63 31.87 -26.51 18.28
CA VAL A 63 30.74 -26.97 17.46
C VAL A 63 30.76 -26.38 16.06
N PHE A 64 31.46 -25.26 15.87
CA PHE A 64 31.48 -24.54 14.63
C PHE A 64 32.38 -25.17 13.58
N ASP A 65 31.79 -25.87 12.64
CA ASP A 65 32.35 -26.12 11.33
C ASP A 65 31.67 -25.24 10.26
N PRO A 66 32.23 -25.10 9.06
CA PRO A 66 31.67 -24.21 8.04
C PRO A 66 30.20 -24.49 7.66
N GLU A 67 29.78 -25.76 7.63
CA GLU A 67 28.43 -26.16 7.26
C GLU A 67 27.41 -25.79 8.35
N ARG A 68 27.77 -26.05 9.61
CA ARG A 68 26.91 -25.72 10.77
C ARG A 68 26.78 -24.21 11.02
N VAL A 69 27.86 -23.46 10.74
CA VAL A 69 27.81 -21.99 10.77
C VAL A 69 26.87 -21.46 9.70
N ALA A 70 26.88 -22.05 8.50
CA ALA A 70 25.96 -21.66 7.43
C ALA A 70 24.49 -21.86 7.82
N GLU A 71 24.15 -23.04 8.40
CA GLU A 71 22.78 -23.32 8.85
C GLU A 71 22.28 -22.31 9.90
N LEU A 72 23.13 -22.02 10.90
CA LEU A 72 22.79 -21.03 11.94
C LEU A 72 22.73 -19.61 11.38
N SER A 73 23.62 -19.26 10.45
CA SER A 73 23.63 -17.96 9.79
C SER A 73 22.36 -17.73 8.95
N ASP A 74 21.92 -18.74 8.22
CA ASP A 74 20.69 -18.66 7.43
C ASP A 74 19.47 -18.49 8.34
N LEU A 75 19.39 -19.25 9.45
CA LEU A 75 18.35 -19.05 10.46
C LEU A 75 18.33 -17.62 11.02
N LEU A 76 19.50 -17.07 11.32
CA LEU A 76 19.63 -15.72 11.90
C LEU A 76 19.38 -14.62 10.87
N ARG A 77 19.62 -14.86 9.58
CA ARG A 77 19.33 -13.93 8.49
C ARG A 77 17.83 -13.86 8.17
N ASP A 78 17.15 -15.00 8.26
CA ASP A 78 15.70 -15.09 7.97
C ASP A 78 14.81 -14.53 9.10
N GLN A 79 15.40 -13.92 10.13
CA GLN A 79 14.65 -13.31 11.22
C GLN A 79 13.85 -12.10 10.74
N PRO A 80 12.66 -11.87 11.32
CA PRO A 80 11.90 -10.64 11.10
C PRO A 80 12.72 -9.39 11.47
N PRO A 81 12.49 -8.22 10.84
CA PRO A 81 13.28 -7.00 11.08
C PRO A 81 13.35 -6.52 12.55
N TRP A 82 12.38 -6.92 13.37
CA TRP A 82 12.35 -6.60 14.80
C TRP A 82 13.21 -7.54 15.66
N SER A 83 13.64 -8.69 15.09
CA SER A 83 14.33 -9.76 15.81
C SER A 83 15.84 -9.69 15.58
N ASN A 84 16.59 -9.71 16.64
CA ASN A 84 18.05 -9.82 16.63
C ASN A 84 18.45 -10.78 17.76
N PHE A 85 18.42 -12.10 17.45
CA PHE A 85 18.59 -13.17 18.43
C PHE A 85 19.98 -13.10 19.07
N PRO A 86 20.10 -13.02 20.40
CA PRO A 86 21.39 -12.97 21.06
C PRO A 86 22.03 -14.34 21.16
N LEU A 87 23.27 -14.44 20.66
CA LEU A 87 24.08 -15.63 20.70
C LEU A 87 25.33 -15.40 21.58
N ILE A 88 25.53 -16.25 22.55
CA ILE A 88 26.70 -16.25 23.44
C ILE A 88 27.65 -17.37 22.97
N LEU A 89 28.86 -17.00 22.55
CA LEU A 89 29.84 -17.93 22.08
C LEU A 89 30.90 -18.15 23.16
N LEU A 90 31.04 -19.40 23.61
CA LEU A 90 32.08 -19.82 24.54
C LEU A 90 33.36 -20.15 23.75
N THR A 91 34.41 -19.35 23.92
CA THR A 91 35.67 -19.49 23.18
C THR A 91 36.77 -20.05 24.08
N VAL A 92 37.78 -20.71 23.51
CA VAL A 92 38.97 -21.18 24.24
C VAL A 92 39.98 -20.04 24.30
N ALA A 93 40.55 -19.77 25.48
CA ALA A 93 41.64 -18.81 25.64
C ALA A 93 42.90 -19.32 24.88
N GLY A 94 43.44 -18.53 23.99
CA GLY A 94 44.68 -18.84 23.29
C GLY A 94 44.90 -18.06 21.99
N GLU A 95 46.09 -17.55 21.87
CA GLU A 95 46.85 -16.96 20.75
C GLU A 95 46.11 -16.12 19.68
N VAL A 96 46.48 -14.85 19.68
CA VAL A 96 46.07 -13.77 18.75
C VAL A 96 46.78 -13.93 17.40
N THR A 97 46.82 -15.11 16.79
CA THR A 97 47.48 -15.32 15.49
C THR A 97 46.50 -15.84 14.44
N PHE A 98 46.91 -16.34 13.37
CA PHE A 98 46.23 -16.74 12.14
C PHE A 98 44.77 -17.30 12.27
N HIS A 99 44.44 -17.94 13.38
CA HIS A 99 43.09 -18.43 13.69
C HIS A 99 42.07 -17.31 13.99
N SER A 100 42.51 -16.12 14.40
CA SER A 100 41.63 -15.02 14.77
C SER A 100 40.88 -14.43 13.55
N GLN A 101 41.51 -14.38 12.38
CA GLN A 101 40.89 -13.89 11.15
C GLN A 101 39.79 -14.86 10.64
N ARG A 102 40.10 -16.17 10.68
CA ARG A 102 39.15 -17.22 10.27
C ARG A 102 37.97 -17.28 11.23
N ARG A 103 38.17 -17.12 12.52
CA ARG A 103 37.15 -17.03 13.56
C ARG A 103 36.27 -15.76 13.39
N ARG A 104 36.90 -14.65 13.00
CA ARG A 104 36.15 -13.40 12.72
C ARG A 104 35.27 -13.55 11.50
N ALA A 105 35.74 -14.13 10.41
CA ALA A 105 34.99 -14.41 9.21
C ALA A 105 33.80 -15.37 9.45
N MET A 106 33.96 -16.35 10.36
CA MET A 106 32.87 -17.26 10.76
C MET A 106 31.79 -16.58 11.63
N ARG A 107 32.12 -15.52 12.37
CA ARG A 107 31.22 -14.82 13.29
C ARG A 107 30.48 -13.69 12.63
N GLU A 108 31.07 -13.04 11.63
CA GLU A 108 30.50 -11.89 10.94
C GLU A 108 29.07 -12.17 10.38
N PRO A 109 28.77 -13.36 9.85
CA PRO A 109 27.43 -13.71 9.39
C PRO A 109 26.39 -13.93 10.51
N LEU A 110 26.82 -14.14 11.77
CA LEU A 110 25.93 -14.49 12.88
C LEU A 110 25.29 -13.28 13.57
N GLY A 111 25.73 -12.06 13.27
CA GLY A 111 25.12 -10.83 13.78
C GLY A 111 25.39 -10.55 15.26
N ASN A 112 24.40 -10.68 16.12
CA ASN A 112 24.47 -10.31 17.56
C ASN A 112 25.15 -11.41 18.39
N VAL A 113 26.47 -11.45 18.37
CA VAL A 113 27.28 -12.45 19.07
C VAL A 113 28.04 -11.83 20.23
N LEU A 114 27.85 -12.37 21.43
CA LEU A 114 28.59 -12.06 22.64
C LEU A 114 29.67 -13.13 22.87
N LEU A 115 30.91 -12.74 23.13
CA LEU A 115 32.02 -13.63 23.33
C LEU A 115 32.34 -13.81 24.82
N LEU A 116 32.48 -15.05 25.27
CA LEU A 116 32.97 -15.40 26.60
C LEU A 116 34.14 -16.38 26.49
N GLU A 117 35.30 -15.94 26.98
CA GLU A 117 36.51 -16.79 27.04
C GLU A 117 36.47 -17.77 28.22
N ARG A 118 36.74 -19.01 27.96
CA ARG A 118 36.89 -20.04 29.02
C ARG A 118 38.30 -20.04 29.63
N PRO A 119 38.40 -20.22 30.95
CA PRO A 119 37.38 -20.60 31.93
C PRO A 119 36.48 -19.43 32.31
N VAL A 120 35.14 -19.62 32.15
CA VAL A 120 34.13 -18.58 32.45
C VAL A 120 33.78 -18.62 33.93
N ARG A 121 33.80 -17.45 34.59
CA ARG A 121 33.27 -17.33 35.96
C ARG A 121 31.76 -17.45 35.97
N PRO A 122 31.14 -18.20 36.90
CA PRO A 122 29.68 -18.35 36.96
C PRO A 122 28.91 -17.02 36.92
N GLU A 123 29.39 -16.02 37.66
CA GLU A 123 28.75 -14.71 37.73
C GLU A 123 28.76 -13.98 36.37
N THR A 124 29.87 -14.10 35.61
CA THR A 124 30.00 -13.52 34.27
C THR A 124 29.05 -14.19 33.28
N LEU A 125 28.91 -15.52 33.33
CA LEU A 125 27.97 -16.26 32.49
C LEU A 125 26.55 -15.84 32.78
N ILE A 126 26.15 -15.81 34.06
CA ILE A 126 24.79 -15.44 34.48
C ILE A 126 24.47 -14.01 34.05
N SER A 127 25.36 -13.03 34.32
CA SER A 127 25.14 -11.63 33.94
C SER A 127 25.03 -11.43 32.41
N THR A 128 25.80 -12.18 31.63
CA THR A 128 25.76 -12.15 30.16
C THR A 128 24.42 -12.70 29.66
N VAL A 129 23.97 -13.82 30.20
CA VAL A 129 22.66 -14.43 29.86
C VAL A 129 21.53 -13.48 30.25
N GLU A 130 21.59 -12.88 31.43
CA GLU A 130 20.60 -11.92 31.87
C GLU A 130 20.50 -10.71 30.94
N ASN A 131 21.62 -10.15 30.51
CA ASN A 131 21.65 -9.06 29.54
C ASN A 131 21.10 -9.48 28.16
N ALA A 132 21.42 -10.68 27.71
CA ALA A 132 20.89 -11.25 26.47
C ALA A 132 19.36 -11.41 26.53
N LEU A 133 18.84 -11.98 27.62
CA LEU A 133 17.41 -12.16 27.85
C LEU A 133 16.67 -10.82 28.00
N ARG A 134 17.26 -9.85 28.69
CA ARG A 134 16.71 -8.48 28.77
C ARG A 134 16.64 -7.82 27.40
N SER A 135 17.68 -7.96 26.59
CA SER A 135 17.69 -7.47 25.20
C SER A 135 16.57 -8.10 24.37
N ARG A 136 16.41 -9.41 24.49
CA ARG A 136 15.37 -10.16 23.79
C ARG A 136 13.95 -9.75 24.22
N CYS A 137 13.75 -9.57 25.50
CA CYS A 137 12.48 -9.08 26.04
C CYS A 137 12.11 -7.71 25.48
N ARG A 138 13.07 -6.78 25.35
CA ARG A 138 12.83 -5.47 24.72
C ARG A 138 12.44 -5.60 23.23
N GLN A 139 13.03 -6.55 22.49
CA GLN A 139 12.66 -6.79 21.10
C GLN A 139 11.21 -7.26 20.99
N TYR A 140 10.75 -8.17 21.85
CA TYR A 140 9.36 -8.61 21.88
C TYR A 140 8.40 -7.47 22.26
N GLN A 141 8.76 -6.66 23.26
CA GLN A 141 7.96 -5.49 23.63
C GLN A 141 7.81 -4.51 22.45
N MET A 142 8.91 -4.24 21.73
CA MET A 142 8.88 -3.37 20.55
C MET A 142 7.99 -3.96 19.44
N ARG A 143 8.06 -5.27 19.17
CA ARG A 143 7.18 -5.97 18.23
C ARG A 143 5.71 -5.76 18.60
N ASP A 144 5.38 -5.99 19.87
CA ASP A 144 3.99 -5.90 20.35
C ASP A 144 3.48 -4.45 20.29
N GLN A 145 4.34 -3.47 20.62
CA GLN A 145 4.01 -2.05 20.46
C GLN A 145 3.77 -1.66 19.00
N LEU A 146 4.61 -2.12 18.07
CA LEU A 146 4.42 -1.87 16.64
C LEU A 146 3.11 -2.48 16.12
N GLN A 147 2.77 -3.68 16.58
CA GLN A 147 1.52 -4.34 16.22
C GLN A 147 0.30 -3.58 16.77
N GLN A 148 0.34 -3.18 18.05
CA GLN A 148 -0.72 -2.37 18.67
C GLN A 148 -0.87 -1.01 17.99
N PHE A 149 0.24 -0.36 17.64
CA PHE A 149 0.22 0.90 16.91
C PHE A 149 -0.45 0.76 15.54
N GLY A 150 -0.10 -0.29 14.79
CA GLY A 150 -0.74 -0.58 13.50
C GLY A 150 -2.25 -0.81 13.62
N GLN A 151 -2.68 -1.56 14.64
CA GLN A 151 -4.11 -1.78 14.91
C GLN A 151 -4.84 -0.49 15.30
N ALA A 152 -4.24 0.33 16.16
CA ALA A 152 -4.82 1.62 16.56
C ALA A 152 -4.94 2.59 15.39
N GLN A 153 -3.92 2.64 14.53
CA GLN A 153 -3.94 3.47 13.32
C GLN A 153 -5.04 3.05 12.35
N GLU A 154 -5.24 1.74 12.14
CA GLU A 154 -6.32 1.25 11.27
C GLU A 154 -7.72 1.51 11.88
N ALA A 155 -7.86 1.38 13.20
CA ALA A 155 -9.10 1.72 13.91
C ALA A 155 -9.41 3.23 13.80
N LEU A 156 -8.40 4.09 13.97
CA LEU A 156 -8.54 5.55 13.79
C LEU A 156 -8.98 5.87 12.36
N ARG A 157 -8.34 5.28 11.36
CA ARG A 157 -8.69 5.48 9.94
C ARG A 157 -10.13 5.06 9.62
N LYS A 158 -10.60 3.96 10.22
CA LYS A 158 -12.01 3.53 10.11
C LYS A 158 -12.96 4.53 10.78
N SER A 159 -12.61 5.03 11.96
CA SER A 159 -13.40 6.02 12.69
C SER A 159 -13.49 7.35 11.94
N GLU A 160 -12.38 7.84 11.37
CA GLU A 160 -12.36 9.05 10.54
C GLU A 160 -13.27 8.91 9.32
N LYS A 161 -13.21 7.76 8.61
CA LYS A 161 -14.12 7.48 7.51
C LYS A 161 -15.58 7.50 7.91
N LEU A 162 -15.91 6.89 9.05
CA LEU A 162 -17.28 6.88 9.58
C LEU A 162 -17.73 8.29 9.98
N ALA A 163 -16.87 9.11 10.57
CA ALA A 163 -17.17 10.48 10.94
C ALA A 163 -17.42 11.37 9.70
N VAL A 164 -16.64 11.21 8.63
CA VAL A 164 -16.87 11.88 7.35
C VAL A 164 -18.20 11.40 6.74
N ALA A 165 -18.43 10.09 6.69
CA ALA A 165 -19.68 9.51 6.20
C ALA A 165 -20.91 10.00 6.99
N GLY A 166 -20.81 10.09 8.32
CA GLY A 166 -21.89 10.62 9.18
C GLY A 166 -22.20 12.07 8.89
N ARG A 167 -21.20 12.92 8.67
CA ARG A 167 -21.40 14.33 8.27
C ARG A 167 -22.03 14.46 6.88
N LEU A 168 -21.66 13.56 5.96
CA LEU A 168 -22.19 13.53 4.61
C LEU A 168 -23.59 12.91 4.52
N ALA A 169 -23.99 12.04 5.46
CA ALA A 169 -25.26 11.32 5.42
C ALA A 169 -26.48 12.24 5.35
N ALA A 170 -26.48 13.32 6.12
CA ALA A 170 -27.56 14.30 6.09
C ALA A 170 -27.66 15.00 4.72
N SER A 171 -26.52 15.39 4.15
CA SER A 171 -26.45 16.03 2.84
C SER A 171 -26.86 15.07 1.71
N ILE A 172 -26.41 13.81 1.77
CA ILE A 172 -26.76 12.75 0.81
C ILE A 172 -28.28 12.46 0.88
N ALA A 173 -28.83 12.40 2.09
CA ALA A 173 -30.28 12.21 2.25
C ALA A 173 -31.07 13.36 1.60
N HIS A 174 -30.63 14.60 1.79
CA HIS A 174 -31.24 15.74 1.11
C HIS A 174 -31.11 15.67 -0.42
N GLU A 175 -29.94 15.30 -0.93
CA GLU A 175 -29.70 15.17 -2.37
C GLU A 175 -30.45 13.99 -3.02
N ILE A 176 -30.78 12.94 -2.27
CA ILE A 176 -31.63 11.85 -2.74
C ILE A 176 -33.11 12.25 -2.68
N ASN A 177 -33.55 12.92 -1.62
CA ASN A 177 -34.94 13.29 -1.43
C ASN A 177 -35.40 14.31 -2.48
N ASN A 178 -34.57 15.30 -2.84
CA ASN A 178 -34.92 16.32 -3.83
C ASN A 178 -35.37 15.72 -5.19
N PRO A 179 -34.61 14.88 -5.88
CA PRO A 179 -35.05 14.24 -7.13
C PRO A 179 -36.26 13.31 -6.91
N LEU A 180 -36.38 12.64 -5.75
CA LEU A 180 -37.56 11.81 -5.46
C LEU A 180 -38.81 12.62 -5.30
N GLU A 181 -38.76 13.82 -4.68
CA GLU A 181 -39.85 14.79 -4.62
C GLU A 181 -40.21 15.30 -6.01
N SER A 182 -39.19 15.60 -6.85
CA SER A 182 -39.41 15.98 -8.26
C SER A 182 -40.15 14.89 -9.04
N VAL A 183 -39.70 13.62 -8.93
CA VAL A 183 -40.38 12.49 -9.55
C VAL A 183 -41.81 12.36 -9.08
N THR A 184 -42.07 12.53 -7.78
CA THR A 184 -43.43 12.46 -7.21
C THR A 184 -44.33 13.53 -7.80
N ASN A 185 -43.83 14.76 -7.92
CA ASN A 185 -44.56 15.88 -8.52
C ASN A 185 -44.82 15.66 -10.03
N LEU A 186 -43.82 15.17 -10.77
CA LEU A 186 -43.96 14.85 -12.20
C LEU A 186 -45.02 13.76 -12.43
N LEU A 187 -45.00 12.69 -11.61
CA LEU A 187 -46.03 11.63 -11.68
C LEU A 187 -47.44 12.17 -11.34
N PHE A 188 -47.57 13.13 -10.40
CA PHE A 188 -48.81 13.77 -10.10
C PHE A 188 -49.32 14.60 -11.31
N LEU A 189 -48.47 15.40 -11.95
CA LEU A 189 -48.77 16.18 -13.12
C LEU A 189 -49.20 15.33 -14.31
N MET A 190 -48.54 14.17 -14.51
CA MET A 190 -48.87 13.22 -15.57
C MET A 190 -50.30 12.69 -15.51
N ARG A 191 -50.91 12.63 -14.31
CA ARG A 191 -52.29 12.07 -14.16
C ARG A 191 -53.33 12.86 -14.92
N ASN A 192 -53.17 14.19 -15.05
CA ASN A 192 -54.13 15.11 -15.67
C ASN A 192 -53.57 15.80 -16.94
N ALA A 193 -52.39 15.40 -17.41
CA ALA A 193 -51.73 16.01 -18.55
C ALA A 193 -52.26 15.46 -19.89
N ASP A 194 -52.17 16.26 -20.94
CA ASP A 194 -52.36 15.84 -22.33
C ASP A 194 -51.27 14.86 -22.80
N PRO A 195 -51.47 14.11 -23.90
CA PRO A 195 -50.52 13.09 -24.33
C PRO A 195 -49.11 13.59 -24.63
N ALA A 196 -48.94 14.83 -25.12
CA ALA A 196 -47.61 15.39 -25.43
C ALA A 196 -46.87 15.77 -24.15
N SER A 197 -47.53 16.55 -23.27
CA SER A 197 -46.96 16.92 -21.96
C SER A 197 -46.66 15.71 -21.07
N ARG A 198 -47.42 14.63 -21.19
CA ARG A 198 -47.20 13.39 -20.46
C ARG A 198 -45.88 12.71 -20.86
N ALA A 199 -45.53 12.73 -22.15
CA ALA A 199 -44.25 12.19 -22.62
C ALA A 199 -43.05 13.01 -22.07
N ASP A 200 -43.18 14.35 -22.03
CA ASP A 200 -42.14 15.21 -21.50
C ASP A 200 -41.95 15.03 -19.98
N TYR A 201 -43.03 14.89 -19.20
CA TYR A 201 -42.97 14.62 -17.77
C TYR A 201 -42.36 13.25 -17.47
N LEU A 202 -42.64 12.23 -18.31
CA LEU A 202 -42.04 10.92 -18.17
C LEU A 202 -40.51 10.97 -18.37
N ALA A 203 -40.06 11.63 -19.44
CA ALA A 203 -38.64 11.79 -19.73
C ALA A 203 -37.90 12.53 -18.60
N GLN A 204 -38.50 13.56 -18.01
CA GLN A 204 -37.95 14.26 -16.86
C GLN A 204 -37.87 13.35 -15.62
N ALA A 205 -38.93 12.55 -15.34
CA ALA A 205 -38.94 11.62 -14.22
C ALA A 205 -37.84 10.54 -14.36
N GLU A 206 -37.63 10.00 -15.56
CA GLU A 206 -36.54 9.06 -15.86
C GLU A 206 -35.15 9.68 -15.64
N GLN A 207 -34.98 10.93 -15.99
CA GLN A 207 -33.75 11.68 -15.76
C GLN A 207 -33.47 11.87 -14.27
N GLU A 208 -34.44 12.19 -13.45
CA GLU A 208 -34.31 12.34 -12.01
C GLU A 208 -34.01 10.99 -11.33
N LEU A 209 -34.62 9.89 -11.76
CA LEU A 209 -34.29 8.53 -11.27
C LEU A 209 -32.85 8.13 -11.62
N THR A 210 -32.38 8.49 -12.81
CA THR A 210 -30.99 8.27 -13.21
C THR A 210 -30.05 9.03 -12.28
N ARG A 211 -30.40 10.27 -11.91
CA ARG A 211 -29.63 11.08 -10.94
C ARG A 211 -29.56 10.41 -9.56
N VAL A 212 -30.68 9.90 -9.02
CA VAL A 212 -30.70 9.13 -7.76
C VAL A 212 -29.74 7.94 -7.84
N THR A 213 -29.74 7.22 -8.96
CA THR A 213 -28.87 6.07 -9.19
C THR A 213 -27.40 6.46 -9.19
N GLU A 214 -27.02 7.60 -9.76
CA GLU A 214 -25.66 8.12 -9.74
C GLU A 214 -25.22 8.53 -8.33
N ILE A 215 -26.07 9.24 -7.59
CA ILE A 215 -25.79 9.62 -6.19
C ILE A 215 -25.54 8.38 -5.34
N THR A 216 -26.39 7.37 -5.44
CA THR A 216 -26.26 6.12 -4.66
C THR A 216 -25.02 5.32 -5.05
N LYS A 217 -24.67 5.22 -6.33
CA LYS A 217 -23.45 4.56 -6.79
C LYS A 217 -22.19 5.23 -6.24
N HIS A 218 -22.14 6.57 -6.28
CA HIS A 218 -20.98 7.31 -5.77
C HIS A 218 -20.85 7.17 -4.25
N THR A 219 -21.96 7.16 -3.52
CA THR A 219 -21.99 6.99 -2.07
C THR A 219 -21.58 5.57 -1.64
N LEU A 220 -22.12 4.54 -2.30
CA LEU A 220 -21.78 3.13 -2.00
C LEU A 220 -20.32 2.80 -2.26
N HIS A 221 -19.68 3.47 -3.21
CA HIS A 221 -18.25 3.26 -3.47
C HIS A 221 -17.37 3.67 -2.30
N PHE A 222 -17.78 4.66 -1.50
CA PHE A 222 -17.08 5.07 -0.28
C PHE A 222 -17.05 3.97 0.80
N TYR A 223 -18.06 3.08 0.82
CA TYR A 223 -18.20 2.00 1.81
C TYR A 223 -17.60 0.66 1.34
N ARG A 224 -17.35 0.48 0.04
CA ARG A 224 -16.79 -0.78 -0.44
C ARG A 224 -15.34 -0.92 0.00
N GLU A 225 -15.02 -2.08 0.58
CA GLU A 225 -13.62 -2.48 0.77
C GLU A 225 -12.95 -2.60 -0.61
N PRO A 226 -11.77 -1.99 -0.79
CA PRO A 226 -11.07 -2.09 -2.05
C PRO A 226 -10.71 -3.56 -2.34
N ALA A 227 -10.85 -3.98 -3.57
CA ALA A 227 -10.20 -5.19 -4.06
C ALA A 227 -8.71 -5.13 -3.72
N ARG A 228 -8.08 -6.29 -3.46
CA ARG A 228 -6.66 -6.35 -3.12
C ARG A 228 -5.85 -5.52 -4.12
N PRO A 229 -5.03 -4.57 -3.64
CA PRO A 229 -4.21 -3.77 -4.54
C PRO A 229 -3.21 -4.67 -5.27
N GLY A 230 -3.05 -4.45 -6.56
CA GLY A 230 -2.09 -5.14 -7.40
C GLY A 230 -1.44 -4.17 -8.39
N PRO A 231 -0.46 -4.63 -9.18
CA PRO A 231 0.10 -3.84 -10.26
C PRO A 231 -0.96 -3.64 -11.36
N VAL A 232 -1.20 -2.38 -11.74
CA VAL A 232 -2.21 -2.00 -12.73
C VAL A 232 -1.54 -1.22 -13.86
N ASP A 233 -1.82 -1.61 -15.10
CA ASP A 233 -1.49 -0.83 -16.29
C ASP A 233 -2.51 0.31 -16.45
N VAL A 234 -2.03 1.53 -16.23
CA VAL A 234 -2.82 2.76 -16.30
C VAL A 234 -3.34 3.03 -17.71
N ALA A 235 -2.56 2.70 -18.75
CA ALA A 235 -2.94 2.91 -20.13
C ALA A 235 -4.15 2.06 -20.52
N SER A 236 -4.12 0.78 -20.18
CA SER A 236 -5.22 -0.15 -20.41
C SER A 236 -6.52 0.28 -19.72
N VAL A 237 -6.43 0.76 -18.47
CA VAL A 237 -7.60 1.27 -17.74
C VAL A 237 -8.16 2.52 -18.41
N LEU A 238 -7.33 3.48 -18.80
CA LEU A 238 -7.79 4.72 -19.44
C LEU A 238 -8.43 4.44 -20.81
N GLU A 239 -7.85 3.57 -21.64
CA GLU A 239 -8.43 3.17 -22.92
C GLU A 239 -9.79 2.47 -22.75
N SER A 240 -9.94 1.63 -21.71
CA SER A 240 -11.23 1.02 -21.39
C SER A 240 -12.31 2.07 -21.04
N VAL A 241 -11.92 3.15 -20.38
CA VAL A 241 -12.81 4.28 -20.04
C VAL A 241 -13.19 5.06 -21.31
N LEU A 242 -12.22 5.38 -22.16
CA LEU A 242 -12.48 6.10 -23.41
C LEU A 242 -13.41 5.30 -24.33
N THR A 243 -13.24 3.98 -24.38
CA THR A 243 -14.11 3.08 -25.13
C THR A 243 -15.53 3.06 -24.56
N LEU A 244 -15.66 2.96 -23.23
CA LEU A 244 -16.96 2.96 -22.55
C LEU A 244 -17.77 4.25 -22.82
N TYR A 245 -17.10 5.39 -22.82
CA TYR A 245 -17.75 6.70 -23.01
C TYR A 245 -17.72 7.18 -24.45
N HIS A 246 -17.24 6.37 -25.40
CA HIS A 246 -17.20 6.74 -26.82
C HIS A 246 -18.55 7.26 -27.38
N PRO A 247 -19.72 6.64 -27.09
CA PRO A 247 -21.00 7.17 -27.57
C PRO A 247 -21.28 8.59 -27.06
N LYS A 248 -21.00 8.89 -25.77
CA LYS A 248 -21.20 10.22 -25.20
C LYS A 248 -20.22 11.25 -25.77
N ILE A 249 -18.97 10.85 -25.98
CA ILE A 249 -17.93 11.69 -26.58
C ILE A 249 -18.30 12.05 -28.01
N ALA A 250 -18.74 11.06 -28.79
CA ALA A 250 -19.15 11.27 -30.20
C ALA A 250 -20.40 12.15 -30.30
N SER A 251 -21.43 11.90 -29.47
CA SER A 251 -22.66 12.74 -29.46
C SER A 251 -22.40 14.19 -29.06
N ALA A 252 -21.39 14.44 -28.22
CA ALA A 252 -20.97 15.79 -27.85
C ALA A 252 -20.08 16.47 -28.92
N GLY A 253 -19.73 15.80 -30.02
CA GLY A 253 -18.84 16.33 -31.06
C GLY A 253 -17.40 16.56 -30.58
N VAL A 254 -16.93 15.78 -29.62
CA VAL A 254 -15.59 15.91 -29.03
C VAL A 254 -14.58 15.03 -29.74
N HIS A 255 -13.49 15.64 -30.20
CA HIS A 255 -12.34 14.93 -30.78
C HIS A 255 -11.38 14.49 -29.70
N VAL A 256 -10.97 13.19 -29.68
CA VAL A 256 -10.03 12.64 -28.70
C VAL A 256 -8.62 12.53 -29.27
N GLN A 257 -7.68 13.26 -28.71
CA GLN A 257 -6.25 13.17 -29.02
C GLN A 257 -5.55 12.32 -27.94
N ARG A 258 -4.83 11.27 -28.38
CA ARG A 258 -4.13 10.32 -27.51
C ARG A 258 -2.63 10.50 -27.63
N GLU A 259 -1.96 10.73 -26.50
CA GLU A 259 -0.49 10.81 -26.37
C GLU A 259 -0.06 9.83 -25.26
N ILE A 260 -0.23 8.54 -25.51
CA ILE A 260 0.01 7.48 -24.52
C ILE A 260 1.39 6.87 -24.81
N GLN A 261 2.30 7.05 -23.89
CA GLN A 261 3.63 6.42 -23.89
C GLN A 261 3.60 5.19 -22.97
N PRO A 262 4.46 4.18 -23.20
CA PRO A 262 4.65 3.09 -22.25
C PRO A 262 4.98 3.63 -20.88
N ALA A 263 4.30 3.13 -19.86
CA ALA A 263 4.41 3.60 -18.48
C ALA A 263 4.53 2.42 -17.51
N ASP A 264 5.23 2.67 -16.40
CA ASP A 264 5.40 1.68 -15.35
C ASP A 264 4.04 1.34 -14.71
N PRO A 265 3.81 0.10 -14.26
CA PRO A 265 2.60 -0.24 -13.55
C PRO A 265 2.52 0.52 -12.22
N VAL A 266 1.31 0.85 -11.78
CA VAL A 266 1.04 1.47 -10.48
C VAL A 266 0.39 0.47 -9.53
N LEU A 267 0.67 0.58 -8.23
CA LEU A 267 0.04 -0.27 -7.22
C LEU A 267 -1.36 0.28 -6.90
N GLY A 268 -2.40 -0.50 -7.18
CA GLY A 268 -3.78 -0.06 -6.93
C GLY A 268 -4.84 -1.08 -7.32
N ALA A 269 -6.11 -0.68 -7.22
CA ALA A 269 -7.24 -1.44 -7.74
C ALA A 269 -7.70 -0.83 -9.08
N SER A 270 -7.80 -1.65 -10.13
CA SER A 270 -8.23 -1.19 -11.47
C SER A 270 -9.59 -0.50 -11.47
N GLY A 271 -10.52 -0.93 -10.59
CA GLY A 271 -11.82 -0.30 -10.41
C GLY A 271 -11.75 1.13 -9.89
N GLU A 272 -10.83 1.43 -8.94
CA GLU A 272 -10.61 2.77 -8.40
C GLU A 272 -10.02 3.70 -9.47
N LEU A 273 -9.02 3.23 -10.23
CA LEU A 273 -8.44 4.01 -11.33
C LEU A 273 -9.44 4.24 -12.44
N ARG A 274 -10.28 3.26 -12.77
CA ARG A 274 -11.39 3.43 -13.72
C ARG A 274 -12.34 4.53 -13.28
N GLN A 275 -12.66 4.62 -11.99
CA GLN A 275 -13.51 5.68 -11.45
C GLN A 275 -12.86 7.06 -11.55
N VAL A 276 -11.56 7.18 -11.20
CA VAL A 276 -10.79 8.43 -11.36
C VAL A 276 -10.89 8.92 -12.81
N PHE A 277 -10.58 8.05 -13.78
CA PHE A 277 -10.58 8.44 -15.18
C PHE A 277 -11.98 8.71 -15.72
N SER A 278 -12.98 7.92 -15.32
CA SER A 278 -14.39 8.17 -15.69
C SER A 278 -14.85 9.56 -15.24
N ASN A 279 -14.60 9.92 -13.98
CA ASN A 279 -14.96 11.22 -13.45
C ASN A 279 -14.28 12.38 -14.22
N LEU A 280 -12.98 12.24 -14.52
CA LEU A 280 -12.23 13.28 -15.24
C LEU A 280 -12.66 13.38 -16.71
N VAL A 281 -12.88 12.25 -17.39
CA VAL A 281 -13.33 12.22 -18.79
C VAL A 281 -14.76 12.79 -18.93
N ILE A 282 -15.69 12.37 -18.06
CA ILE A 282 -17.06 12.89 -18.08
C ILE A 282 -17.08 14.39 -17.82
N ASN A 283 -16.30 14.88 -16.85
CA ASN A 283 -16.22 16.30 -16.55
C ASN A 283 -15.69 17.10 -17.73
N ALA A 284 -14.68 16.58 -18.44
CA ALA A 284 -14.14 17.20 -19.64
C ALA A 284 -15.17 17.25 -20.77
N VAL A 285 -15.90 16.15 -21.04
CA VAL A 285 -16.94 16.08 -22.07
C VAL A 285 -18.08 17.05 -21.75
N ASP A 286 -18.55 17.08 -20.49
CA ASP A 286 -19.62 17.97 -20.05
C ASP A 286 -19.25 19.47 -20.13
N ALA A 287 -17.94 19.79 -20.03
CA ALA A 287 -17.43 21.15 -20.24
C ALA A 287 -17.39 21.56 -21.72
N MET A 288 -17.51 20.61 -22.64
CA MET A 288 -17.41 20.80 -24.11
C MET A 288 -18.77 20.57 -24.82
N ARG A 289 -19.85 21.17 -24.32
CA ARG A 289 -21.24 20.98 -24.84
C ARG A 289 -21.43 21.28 -26.33
N HIS A 290 -20.54 22.04 -26.93
CA HIS A 290 -20.61 22.45 -28.35
C HIS A 290 -19.43 21.87 -29.16
N GLY A 291 -18.93 20.70 -28.75
CA GLY A 291 -17.73 20.10 -29.34
C GLY A 291 -16.45 20.65 -28.75
N GLY A 292 -15.34 20.04 -29.13
CA GLY A 292 -14.01 20.43 -28.67
C GLY A 292 -12.96 19.33 -28.81
N CYS A 293 -11.84 19.50 -28.11
CA CYS A 293 -10.76 18.53 -28.10
C CYS A 293 -10.46 18.08 -26.68
N LEU A 294 -10.50 16.77 -26.48
CA LEU A 294 -10.05 16.07 -25.27
C LEU A 294 -8.68 15.46 -25.53
N THR A 295 -7.64 15.96 -24.89
CA THR A 295 -6.29 15.40 -24.98
C THR A 295 -5.99 14.56 -23.75
N VAL A 296 -5.67 13.29 -23.95
CA VAL A 296 -5.22 12.38 -22.91
C VAL A 296 -3.75 12.03 -23.11
N ARG A 297 -2.96 12.18 -22.04
CA ARG A 297 -1.52 11.96 -22.08
C ARG A 297 -1.07 11.11 -20.91
N ILE A 298 -0.31 10.05 -21.18
CA ILE A 298 0.34 9.21 -20.17
C ILE A 298 1.84 9.19 -20.46
N ARG A 299 2.65 9.38 -19.41
CA ARG A 299 4.11 9.27 -19.49
C ARG A 299 4.70 8.95 -18.12
N ASN A 300 5.84 8.30 -18.07
CA ASN A 300 6.64 8.19 -16.86
C ASN A 300 7.12 9.56 -16.40
N GLY A 301 7.33 9.75 -15.12
CA GLY A 301 7.79 10.99 -14.53
C GLY A 301 8.16 10.83 -13.07
N ARG A 302 8.43 11.94 -12.42
CA ARG A 302 8.74 12.01 -11.00
C ARG A 302 7.70 12.84 -10.26
N ASP A 303 7.58 12.60 -8.93
CA ASP A 303 6.67 13.38 -8.10
C ASP A 303 7.11 14.85 -8.09
N PRO A 304 6.20 15.79 -8.40
CA PRO A 304 6.50 17.22 -8.38
C PRO A 304 6.92 17.78 -7.01
N ALA A 305 6.75 17.04 -5.93
CA ALA A 305 7.15 17.45 -4.57
C ALA A 305 8.36 16.67 -4.05
N ASN A 306 8.67 15.48 -4.63
CA ASN A 306 9.82 14.68 -4.24
C ASN A 306 10.39 13.98 -5.49
N ASP A 307 11.42 14.53 -6.07
CA ASP A 307 12.05 14.04 -7.30
C ASP A 307 12.64 12.62 -7.19
N ALA A 308 12.80 12.10 -5.97
CA ALA A 308 13.25 10.72 -5.75
C ALA A 308 12.17 9.68 -6.08
N ILE A 309 10.87 10.06 -6.07
CA ILE A 309 9.77 9.14 -6.31
C ILE A 309 9.47 9.08 -7.81
N ARG A 310 9.72 7.92 -8.43
CA ARG A 310 9.32 7.62 -9.80
C ARG A 310 7.85 7.23 -9.86
N GLY A 311 7.19 7.52 -10.98
CA GLY A 311 5.79 7.16 -11.16
C GLY A 311 5.27 7.53 -12.54
N VAL A 312 3.96 7.46 -12.67
CA VAL A 312 3.23 7.73 -13.91
C VAL A 312 2.48 9.05 -13.77
N ARG A 313 2.61 9.90 -14.78
CA ARG A 313 1.84 11.14 -14.89
C ARG A 313 0.79 11.00 -15.97
N ILE A 314 -0.45 11.17 -15.57
CA ILE A 314 -1.63 11.14 -16.42
C ILE A 314 -2.15 12.58 -16.53
N SER A 315 -2.38 13.08 -17.73
CA SER A 315 -2.97 14.39 -17.96
C SER A 315 -4.21 14.25 -18.83
N ILE A 316 -5.33 14.80 -18.35
CA ILE A 316 -6.60 14.88 -19.08
C ILE A 316 -6.89 16.36 -19.27
N ALA A 317 -6.89 16.81 -20.52
CA ALA A 317 -6.98 18.20 -20.88
C ALA A 317 -8.17 18.43 -21.83
N ASP A 318 -8.97 19.46 -21.57
CA ASP A 318 -10.11 19.82 -22.38
C ASP A 318 -10.02 21.27 -22.90
N SER A 319 -10.70 21.51 -24.02
CA SER A 319 -10.85 22.82 -24.61
C SER A 319 -12.19 23.49 -24.21
N GLY A 320 -12.84 23.02 -23.16
CA GLY A 320 -14.15 23.45 -22.71
C GLY A 320 -14.22 24.87 -22.16
N MET A 321 -15.25 25.17 -21.39
CA MET A 321 -15.49 26.53 -20.84
C MET A 321 -14.46 26.99 -19.80
N GLY A 322 -13.69 26.08 -19.23
CA GLY A 322 -12.75 26.35 -18.14
C GLY A 322 -13.44 26.44 -16.77
N ILE A 323 -12.61 26.59 -15.71
CA ILE A 323 -13.07 26.71 -14.32
C ILE A 323 -12.69 28.10 -13.81
N PRO A 324 -13.64 28.86 -13.22
CA PRO A 324 -13.36 30.15 -12.63
C PRO A 324 -12.31 30.07 -11.51
N ASN A 325 -11.41 31.05 -11.45
CA ASN A 325 -10.32 31.08 -10.47
C ASN A 325 -10.85 31.02 -9.02
N ALA A 326 -11.99 31.64 -8.74
CA ALA A 326 -12.64 31.59 -7.42
C ALA A 326 -13.05 30.16 -6.98
N MET A 327 -13.18 29.24 -7.93
CA MET A 327 -13.60 27.86 -7.67
C MET A 327 -12.43 26.87 -7.61
N LEU A 328 -11.27 27.20 -8.19
CA LEU A 328 -10.16 26.25 -8.37
C LEU A 328 -9.68 25.59 -7.07
N HIS A 329 -9.72 26.28 -5.96
CA HIS A 329 -9.32 25.75 -4.65
C HIS A 329 -10.42 24.93 -3.97
N ARG A 330 -11.68 25.06 -4.44
CA ARG A 330 -12.83 24.40 -3.85
C ARG A 330 -13.36 23.22 -4.65
N ILE A 331 -12.91 23.02 -5.90
CA ILE A 331 -13.44 21.96 -6.77
C ILE A 331 -13.25 20.53 -6.25
N PHE A 332 -12.35 20.35 -5.29
CA PHE A 332 -12.11 19.06 -4.62
C PHE A 332 -12.87 18.95 -3.28
N GLU A 333 -13.62 19.97 -2.86
CA GLU A 333 -14.52 19.87 -1.72
C GLU A 333 -15.78 19.09 -2.13
N PRO A 334 -16.37 18.29 -1.24
CA PRO A 334 -17.60 17.57 -1.55
C PRO A 334 -18.75 18.55 -1.83
N PHE A 335 -19.64 18.18 -2.77
CA PHE A 335 -20.83 18.91 -3.20
C PHE A 335 -20.56 20.24 -3.94
N VAL A 336 -19.34 20.58 -4.22
CA VAL A 336 -19.00 21.76 -5.04
C VAL A 336 -19.21 21.43 -6.52
N THR A 337 -20.15 22.11 -7.16
CA THR A 337 -20.50 21.93 -8.58
C THR A 337 -20.80 23.26 -9.26
N THR A 338 -20.47 23.35 -10.54
CA THR A 338 -20.87 24.43 -11.45
C THR A 338 -22.00 24.02 -12.39
N LYS A 339 -22.48 22.77 -12.29
CA LYS A 339 -23.48 22.19 -13.18
C LYS A 339 -24.93 22.40 -12.69
N GLY A 340 -25.13 23.23 -11.67
CA GLY A 340 -26.46 23.46 -11.06
C GLY A 340 -27.05 22.15 -10.54
N GLU A 341 -28.32 21.92 -10.81
CA GLU A 341 -29.07 20.75 -10.32
C GLU A 341 -28.64 19.43 -10.92
N THR A 342 -27.90 19.41 -12.02
CA THR A 342 -27.45 18.16 -12.68
C THR A 342 -26.12 17.62 -12.17
N GLY A 343 -25.40 18.37 -11.33
CA GLY A 343 -24.09 18.00 -10.82
C GLY A 343 -24.12 17.59 -9.35
N THR A 344 -23.72 16.37 -9.00
CA THR A 344 -23.64 15.92 -7.59
C THR A 344 -22.49 16.55 -6.80
N GLY A 345 -21.50 17.17 -7.47
CA GLY A 345 -20.32 17.74 -6.81
C GLY A 345 -19.40 16.72 -6.11
N LEU A 346 -19.68 15.43 -6.20
CA LEU A 346 -18.93 14.37 -5.53
C LEU A 346 -17.79 13.77 -6.39
N GLY A 347 -17.87 13.89 -7.71
CA GLY A 347 -16.94 13.20 -8.62
C GLY A 347 -15.46 13.60 -8.43
N LEU A 348 -15.15 14.90 -8.33
CA LEU A 348 -13.78 15.37 -8.15
C LEU A 348 -13.26 15.13 -6.72
N TRP A 349 -14.13 15.22 -5.71
CA TRP A 349 -13.79 14.84 -4.35
C TRP A 349 -13.40 13.36 -4.25
N VAL A 350 -14.22 12.45 -4.78
CA VAL A 350 -13.90 11.00 -4.85
C VAL A 350 -12.60 10.76 -5.62
N THR A 351 -12.38 11.50 -6.71
CA THR A 351 -11.13 11.42 -7.48
C THR A 351 -9.91 11.78 -6.62
N ALA A 352 -9.99 12.87 -5.84
CA ALA A 352 -8.92 13.29 -4.95
C ALA A 352 -8.65 12.25 -3.85
N GLU A 353 -9.71 11.72 -3.23
CA GLU A 353 -9.61 10.68 -2.20
C GLU A 353 -8.92 9.40 -2.72
N ILE A 354 -9.32 8.91 -3.90
CA ILE A 354 -8.69 7.73 -4.51
C ILE A 354 -7.21 8.00 -4.82
N VAL A 355 -6.89 9.14 -5.41
CA VAL A 355 -5.51 9.51 -5.75
C VAL A 355 -4.66 9.64 -4.49
N HIS A 356 -5.16 10.26 -3.43
CA HIS A 356 -4.47 10.36 -2.13
C HIS A 356 -4.23 8.97 -1.50
N LYS A 357 -5.24 8.11 -1.52
CA LYS A 357 -5.13 6.73 -1.05
C LYS A 357 -4.01 5.95 -1.74
N LEU A 358 -3.79 6.21 -3.02
CA LEU A 358 -2.72 5.62 -3.82
C LEU A 358 -1.37 6.35 -3.63
N SER A 359 -1.24 7.22 -2.61
CA SER A 359 -0.06 8.06 -2.37
C SER A 359 0.29 8.94 -3.57
N GLY A 360 -0.68 9.22 -4.43
CA GLY A 360 -0.56 10.06 -5.60
C GLY A 360 -0.88 11.53 -5.32
N ARG A 361 -0.85 12.32 -6.39
CA ARG A 361 -1.19 13.76 -6.36
C ARG A 361 -2.06 14.13 -7.55
N ILE A 362 -3.08 14.97 -7.30
CA ILE A 362 -3.88 15.59 -8.36
C ILE A 362 -3.68 17.09 -8.34
N ARG A 363 -3.55 17.68 -9.52
CA ARG A 363 -3.46 19.12 -9.73
C ARG A 363 -4.36 19.53 -10.87
N VAL A 364 -4.88 20.73 -10.80
CA VAL A 364 -5.68 21.36 -11.87
C VAL A 364 -5.06 22.68 -12.27
N ARG A 365 -5.09 22.95 -13.57
CA ARG A 365 -4.84 24.28 -14.13
C ARG A 365 -5.99 24.58 -15.09
N SER A 366 -6.61 25.74 -14.93
CA SER A 366 -7.71 26.14 -15.81
C SER A 366 -7.68 27.64 -16.07
N ARG A 367 -8.20 28.01 -17.23
CA ARG A 367 -8.41 29.41 -17.64
C ARG A 367 -9.80 29.51 -18.24
N THR A 368 -10.61 30.46 -17.78
CA THR A 368 -11.91 30.77 -18.37
C THR A 368 -11.72 31.57 -19.68
N ALA A 369 -12.70 31.48 -20.58
CA ALA A 369 -12.76 32.34 -21.75
C ALA A 369 -12.84 33.82 -21.33
N SER A 370 -12.01 34.66 -21.91
CA SER A 370 -11.92 36.07 -21.53
C SER A 370 -13.16 36.92 -21.99
N ARG A 371 -14.04 36.35 -22.83
CA ARG A 371 -15.29 37.02 -23.29
C ARG A 371 -16.43 36.00 -23.45
N PRO A 372 -17.65 36.35 -22.98
CA PRO A 372 -18.82 35.46 -23.03
C PRO A 372 -19.40 35.20 -24.44
N ASN A 373 -19.00 35.94 -25.47
CA ASN A 373 -19.61 35.97 -26.81
C ASN A 373 -18.65 35.72 -27.99
N GLU A 374 -17.46 35.14 -27.78
CA GLU A 374 -16.67 34.71 -28.93
C GLU A 374 -17.20 33.37 -29.46
N PRO A 375 -17.66 33.30 -30.74
CA PRO A 375 -18.09 32.04 -31.32
C PRO A 375 -16.95 31.04 -31.33
N ALA A 376 -17.18 29.84 -30.81
CA ALA A 376 -16.21 28.75 -30.65
C ALA A 376 -15.52 28.30 -31.97
N SER A 377 -16.05 28.76 -33.11
CA SER A 377 -15.58 28.38 -34.46
C SER A 377 -14.36 29.13 -34.97
N GLN A 378 -13.85 30.17 -34.30
CA GLN A 378 -12.75 31.02 -34.83
C GLN A 378 -11.47 31.03 -33.99
N LEU A 379 -11.43 30.32 -32.86
CA LEU A 379 -10.20 30.21 -32.05
C LEU A 379 -9.51 28.87 -32.28
N PRO A 380 -8.17 28.84 -32.42
CA PRO A 380 -7.47 27.56 -32.37
C PRO A 380 -7.82 26.85 -31.07
N LEU A 381 -8.06 25.53 -31.14
CA LEU A 381 -8.40 24.61 -30.04
C LEU A 381 -7.42 24.75 -28.85
N LYS A 382 -7.56 25.83 -28.07
CA LYS A 382 -6.70 26.08 -26.91
C LYS A 382 -7.21 25.25 -25.76
N ILE A 383 -6.38 24.35 -25.27
CA ILE A 383 -6.60 23.65 -23.98
C ILE A 383 -6.87 24.68 -22.91
N ARG A 384 -8.01 24.55 -22.21
CA ARG A 384 -8.46 25.46 -21.15
C ARG A 384 -8.36 24.87 -19.77
N THR A 385 -8.69 23.58 -19.61
CA THR A 385 -8.53 22.90 -18.32
C THR A 385 -7.59 21.72 -18.49
N VAL A 386 -6.71 21.51 -17.53
CA VAL A 386 -5.81 20.36 -17.44
C VAL A 386 -5.85 19.79 -16.03
N PHE A 387 -6.35 18.59 -15.90
CA PHE A 387 -6.16 17.77 -14.71
C PHE A 387 -4.90 16.92 -14.88
N SER A 388 -3.99 16.99 -13.93
CA SER A 388 -2.75 16.21 -13.91
C SER A 388 -2.73 15.34 -12.66
N VAL A 389 -2.74 14.03 -12.84
CA VAL A 389 -2.64 13.03 -11.80
C VAL A 389 -1.24 12.42 -11.85
N PHE A 390 -0.58 12.33 -10.71
CA PHE A 390 0.66 11.59 -10.54
C PHE A 390 0.39 10.41 -9.62
N LEU A 391 0.84 9.21 -10.01
CA LEU A 391 0.75 7.98 -9.23
C LEU A 391 2.14 7.36 -9.11
N PRO A 392 2.61 6.97 -7.91
CA PRO A 392 3.86 6.27 -7.74
C PRO A 392 3.87 4.95 -8.52
N ALA A 393 4.98 4.64 -9.18
CA ALA A 393 5.16 3.35 -9.81
C ALA A 393 5.25 2.23 -8.75
N CYS A 394 4.75 1.06 -9.11
CA CYS A 394 5.00 -0.14 -8.30
C CYS A 394 6.51 -0.36 -8.21
N PRO A 395 7.09 -0.60 -7.02
CA PRO A 395 8.47 -1.02 -6.93
C PRO A 395 8.63 -2.27 -7.80
N VAL A 396 9.41 -2.18 -8.86
CA VAL A 396 9.83 -3.35 -9.60
C VAL A 396 10.81 -4.06 -8.68
N GLU A 397 10.38 -5.11 -8.00
CA GLU A 397 11.33 -6.10 -7.49
C GLU A 397 12.14 -6.53 -8.71
N ALA A 398 13.44 -6.25 -8.69
CA ALA A 398 14.34 -6.73 -9.72
C ALA A 398 14.10 -8.26 -9.81
N PRO A 399 13.83 -8.80 -11.01
CA PRO A 399 13.66 -10.24 -11.13
C PRO A 399 14.89 -10.86 -10.53
N ALA A 400 14.72 -11.71 -9.52
CA ALA A 400 15.79 -12.51 -8.97
C ALA A 400 16.48 -13.16 -10.16
N LEU A 401 17.74 -12.83 -10.39
CA LEU A 401 18.56 -13.47 -11.39
C LEU A 401 18.59 -14.95 -11.03
N ILE A 402 17.71 -15.72 -11.66
CA ILE A 402 17.75 -17.17 -11.66
C ILE A 402 19.07 -17.47 -12.38
N PRO A 403 20.10 -18.01 -11.70
CA PRO A 403 21.30 -18.41 -12.39
C PRO A 403 20.91 -19.44 -13.46
N PRO A 404 21.51 -19.41 -14.66
CA PRO A 404 21.19 -20.36 -15.71
C PRO A 404 21.44 -21.77 -15.15
N ARG A 405 20.43 -22.60 -15.12
CA ARG A 405 20.58 -24.05 -14.89
C ARG A 405 21.47 -24.57 -16.00
N GLU A 406 22.73 -24.85 -15.69
CA GLU A 406 23.59 -25.66 -16.52
C GLU A 406 22.90 -27.02 -16.70
N PHE A 407 22.48 -27.30 -17.92
CA PHE A 407 22.10 -28.61 -18.38
C PHE A 407 23.38 -29.48 -18.34
N MET A 408 23.57 -30.21 -17.25
CA MET A 408 24.45 -31.37 -17.31
C MET A 408 23.76 -32.45 -18.15
N ALA A 409 24.20 -32.48 -19.41
CA ALA A 409 23.92 -33.59 -20.31
C ALA A 409 24.49 -34.87 -19.70
N ALA A 410 23.63 -35.85 -19.41
CA ALA A 410 24.03 -37.20 -19.10
C ALA A 410 24.66 -37.80 -20.35
N ALA A 411 25.97 -38.00 -20.30
CA ALA A 411 26.65 -38.89 -21.21
C ALA A 411 26.55 -40.32 -20.65
N THR A 412 25.61 -41.06 -21.17
CA THR A 412 25.65 -42.52 -21.19
C THR A 412 26.66 -42.94 -22.23
N ALA A 413 27.65 -43.77 -21.82
CA ALA A 413 28.19 -44.83 -22.69
C ALA A 413 29.13 -45.74 -21.92
N ASN A 414 28.81 -47.00 -21.95
CA ASN A 414 29.55 -48.23 -21.73
C ASN A 414 29.98 -48.58 -20.31
#